data_6af57e0d4f671ffb673551113f50b9ed
#
_entry.id   6af57e0d4f671ffb673551113f50b9ed
#
_cell.length_a   1.000
_cell.length_b   1.000
_cell.length_c   1.000
_cell.angle_alpha   90.00
_cell.angle_beta   90.00
_cell.angle_gamma   90.00
#
_symmetry.space_group_name_H-M   'P 1'
#
loop_
_entity.id
_entity.type
_entity.pdbx_description
1 polymer ?
#
loop_
_entity_poly.entity_id
_entity_poly.type
_entity_poly.pdbx_seq_one_letter_code
_entity_poly.pdbx_strand_id
1 'polypeptide(L)'
;MAQRISRAKRTVRGTQFRQPDARDRDQRLAAVLQVLYLIFNEGYTATAGPDLHRTDLAREAIRLTRAVRRLLPHEGRVTGLLALMVLTEARTPARTGPDGELIPLDEQDRARWDRTAIAEGIALAEEALAQGPAGDYQLQAAIAALHDEAERAEDTDWPQILALYDLLVRRSPDPAAALGRAVAVAMVHGPRAGLAEVDALAGTASTSGTAGRAEQWHYRLDAVRAHLLERAGDMAAARTAYRAAADATLSEPEAHYLRMRADRLNGSDT
;
A
#
# COMPACT_ATOMS: atom_id res chain seq x y z
N MET A 1 -24.48 -17.41 10.06
CA MET A 1 -23.05 -17.46 10.45
C MET A 1 -22.77 -18.58 11.45
N ALA A 2 -23.45 -18.69 12.58
CA ALA A 2 -23.17 -19.70 13.62
C ALA A 2 -23.13 -21.16 13.14
N GLN A 3 -24.04 -21.58 12.24
CA GLN A 3 -24.06 -22.94 11.71
C GLN A 3 -22.82 -23.29 10.84
N ARG A 4 -22.25 -22.31 10.11
CA ARG A 4 -21.04 -22.51 9.32
C ARG A 4 -19.81 -22.76 10.22
N ILE A 5 -19.72 -21.98 11.29
CA ILE A 5 -18.64 -22.11 12.30
C ILE A 5 -18.77 -23.45 13.04
N SER A 6 -19.98 -23.86 13.44
CA SER A 6 -20.21 -25.17 14.08
C SER A 6 -19.89 -26.35 13.15
N ARG A 7 -20.16 -26.23 11.86
CA ARG A 7 -19.84 -27.26 10.88
C ARG A 7 -18.31 -27.34 10.67
N ALA A 8 -17.63 -26.20 10.53
CA ALA A 8 -16.16 -26.13 10.43
C ALA A 8 -15.48 -26.71 11.67
N LYS A 9 -15.94 -26.34 12.89
CA LYS A 9 -15.45 -26.93 14.14
C LYS A 9 -15.62 -28.45 14.20
N ARG A 10 -16.72 -28.99 13.66
CA ARG A 10 -16.98 -30.45 13.64
C ARG A 10 -16.05 -31.14 12.65
N THR A 11 -15.78 -30.56 11.50
CA THR A 11 -14.84 -31.09 10.48
C THR A 11 -13.41 -31.13 11.03
N VAL A 12 -13.01 -30.12 11.80
CA VAL A 12 -11.65 -30.03 12.39
C VAL A 12 -11.48 -30.97 13.61
N ARG A 13 -12.58 -31.30 14.30
CA ARG A 13 -12.60 -32.14 15.52
C ARG A 13 -12.40 -33.62 15.20
N GLY A 14 -11.33 -34.04 14.70
CA GLY A 14 -11.02 -35.45 14.34
C GLY A 14 -9.98 -35.55 13.24
N THR A 15 -9.58 -34.41 12.70
CA THR A 15 -8.50 -34.38 11.73
C THR A 15 -7.17 -34.48 12.48
N GLN A 16 -6.41 -35.55 12.23
CA GLN A 16 -5.01 -35.60 12.66
C GLN A 16 -4.26 -34.49 11.93
N PHE A 17 -3.68 -33.55 12.67
CA PHE A 17 -2.78 -32.56 12.11
C PHE A 17 -1.49 -33.27 11.63
N ARG A 18 -1.49 -33.73 10.39
CA ARG A 18 -0.26 -34.21 9.75
C ARG A 18 0.61 -32.99 9.46
N GLN A 19 1.90 -33.13 9.72
CA GLN A 19 2.87 -32.14 9.31
C GLN A 19 2.81 -32.01 7.78
N PRO A 20 2.53 -30.81 7.21
CA PRO A 20 2.41 -30.64 5.77
C PRO A 20 3.74 -30.93 5.09
N ASP A 21 3.70 -31.45 3.87
CA ASP A 21 4.89 -31.55 3.05
C ASP A 21 5.47 -30.15 2.70
N ALA A 22 6.64 -30.09 2.07
CA ALA A 22 7.32 -28.82 1.81
C ALA A 22 6.48 -27.88 0.92
N ARG A 23 5.79 -28.42 -0.10
CA ARG A 23 4.96 -27.66 -1.02
C ARG A 23 3.70 -27.14 -0.35
N ASP A 24 3.02 -27.98 0.42
CA ASP A 24 1.86 -27.63 1.23
C ASP A 24 2.21 -26.53 2.24
N ARG A 25 3.37 -26.62 2.88
CA ARG A 25 3.86 -25.63 3.84
C ARG A 25 4.09 -24.27 3.17
N ASP A 26 4.68 -24.26 1.98
CA ASP A 26 4.94 -23.05 1.21
C ASP A 26 3.63 -22.33 0.81
N GLN A 27 2.66 -23.09 0.31
CA GLN A 27 1.33 -22.54 -0.03
C GLN A 27 0.58 -22.01 1.20
N ARG A 28 0.65 -22.71 2.32
CA ARG A 28 0.03 -22.28 3.58
C ARG A 28 0.70 -21.03 4.13
N LEU A 29 2.02 -20.95 4.06
CA LEU A 29 2.75 -19.76 4.46
C LEU A 29 2.35 -18.55 3.59
N ALA A 30 2.30 -18.72 2.27
CA ALA A 30 1.85 -17.66 1.37
C ALA A 30 0.44 -17.15 1.73
N ALA A 31 -0.49 -18.08 2.02
CA ALA A 31 -1.85 -17.70 2.45
C ALA A 31 -1.87 -16.98 3.79
N VAL A 32 -1.05 -17.39 4.77
CA VAL A 32 -0.93 -16.72 6.08
C VAL A 32 -0.38 -15.31 5.89
N LEU A 33 0.70 -15.15 5.11
CA LEU A 33 1.29 -13.83 4.85
C LEU A 33 0.31 -12.91 4.13
N GLN A 34 -0.45 -13.43 3.16
CA GLN A 34 -1.50 -12.67 2.48
C GLN A 34 -2.58 -12.18 3.44
N VAL A 35 -3.04 -13.03 4.37
CA VAL A 35 -4.04 -12.64 5.37
C VAL A 35 -3.48 -11.56 6.31
N LEU A 36 -2.25 -11.72 6.81
CA LEU A 36 -1.60 -10.74 7.66
C LEU A 36 -1.43 -9.40 6.95
N TYR A 37 -1.04 -9.42 5.68
CA TYR A 37 -0.93 -8.22 4.84
C TYR A 37 -2.29 -7.52 4.66
N LEU A 38 -3.37 -8.28 4.41
CA LEU A 38 -4.71 -7.71 4.29
C LEU A 38 -5.22 -7.10 5.59
N ILE A 39 -4.97 -7.75 6.74
CA ILE A 39 -5.32 -7.20 8.06
C ILE A 39 -4.55 -5.90 8.32
N PHE A 40 -3.26 -5.87 7.99
CA PHE A 40 -2.44 -4.69 8.12
C PHE A 40 -2.95 -3.53 7.25
N ASN A 41 -3.22 -3.80 5.97
CA ASN A 41 -3.71 -2.77 5.05
C ASN A 41 -5.04 -2.16 5.50
N GLU A 42 -5.99 -3.00 5.97
CA GLU A 42 -7.25 -2.51 6.54
C GLU A 42 -7.02 -1.70 7.83
N GLY A 43 -6.00 -2.05 8.60
CA GLY A 43 -5.59 -1.31 9.79
C GLY A 43 -4.92 0.03 9.47
N TYR A 44 -4.10 0.05 8.43
CA TYR A 44 -3.35 1.23 8.02
C TYR A 44 -4.19 2.23 7.21
N THR A 45 -5.09 1.74 6.36
CA THR A 45 -6.04 2.55 5.60
C THR A 45 -7.36 1.81 5.55
N ALA A 46 -8.33 2.25 6.37
CA ALA A 46 -9.65 1.66 6.38
C ALA A 46 -10.33 1.83 5.03
N THR A 47 -10.90 0.74 4.52
CA THR A 47 -11.52 0.70 3.18
C THR A 47 -12.78 1.55 3.11
N ALA A 48 -13.44 1.81 4.24
CA ALA A 48 -14.69 2.56 4.33
C ALA A 48 -14.91 3.14 5.74
N GLY A 49 -15.70 4.18 5.83
CA GLY A 49 -16.16 4.79 7.08
C GLY A 49 -15.40 6.06 7.47
N PRO A 50 -15.67 6.56 8.69
CA PRO A 50 -15.19 7.87 9.14
C PRO A 50 -13.72 7.87 9.58
N ASP A 51 -13.16 6.70 9.90
CA ASP A 51 -11.80 6.60 10.43
C ASP A 51 -10.81 6.24 9.31
N LEU A 52 -9.71 6.98 9.21
CA LEU A 52 -8.63 6.64 8.28
C LEU A 52 -7.86 5.38 8.71
N HIS A 53 -7.72 5.19 10.03
CA HIS A 53 -6.90 4.14 10.62
C HIS A 53 -7.67 3.26 11.60
N ARG A 54 -7.38 1.97 11.56
CA ARG A 54 -7.74 0.98 12.58
C ARG A 54 -6.46 0.44 13.20
N THR A 55 -5.85 1.26 14.04
CA THR A 55 -4.51 1.00 14.62
C THR A 55 -4.42 -0.29 15.42
N ASP A 56 -5.55 -0.77 15.99
CA ASP A 56 -5.67 -2.07 16.64
C ASP A 56 -5.35 -3.22 15.67
N LEU A 57 -5.87 -3.16 14.43
CA LEU A 57 -5.63 -4.17 13.41
C LEU A 57 -4.18 -4.13 12.88
N ALA A 58 -3.64 -2.94 12.61
CA ALA A 58 -2.27 -2.79 12.14
C ALA A 58 -1.26 -3.34 13.16
N ARG A 59 -1.41 -2.96 14.43
CA ARG A 59 -0.56 -3.45 15.52
C ARG A 59 -0.67 -4.96 15.73
N GLU A 60 -1.88 -5.52 15.65
CA GLU A 60 -2.07 -6.97 15.76
C GLU A 60 -1.44 -7.71 14.59
N ALA A 61 -1.56 -7.21 13.36
CA ALA A 61 -0.89 -7.79 12.19
C ALA A 61 0.64 -7.82 12.36
N ILE A 62 1.24 -6.71 12.82
CA ILE A 62 2.68 -6.62 13.13
C ILE A 62 3.05 -7.63 14.23
N ARG A 63 2.29 -7.69 15.31
CA ARG A 63 2.52 -8.62 16.43
C ARG A 63 2.50 -10.08 15.95
N LEU A 64 1.52 -10.44 15.13
CA LEU A 64 1.39 -11.79 14.56
C LEU A 64 2.53 -12.11 13.58
N THR A 65 2.91 -11.16 12.73
CA THR A 65 4.02 -11.33 11.79
C THR A 65 5.35 -11.50 12.53
N ARG A 66 5.58 -10.77 13.63
CA ARG A 66 6.72 -10.99 14.52
C ARG A 66 6.71 -12.40 15.15
N ALA A 67 5.54 -12.93 15.49
CA ALA A 67 5.42 -14.30 16.00
C ALA A 67 5.77 -15.34 14.92
N VAL A 68 5.29 -15.15 13.69
CA VAL A 68 5.64 -16.02 12.56
C VAL A 68 7.15 -15.96 12.28
N ARG A 69 7.79 -14.77 12.29
CA ARG A 69 9.23 -14.63 12.09
C ARG A 69 10.05 -15.38 13.15
N ARG A 70 9.63 -15.39 14.43
CA ARG A 70 10.31 -16.19 15.46
C ARG A 70 10.27 -17.69 15.18
N LEU A 71 9.21 -18.17 14.52
CA LEU A 71 9.09 -19.58 14.13
C LEU A 71 9.85 -19.90 12.82
N LEU A 72 10.03 -18.91 11.96
CA LEU A 72 10.64 -19.04 10.64
C LEU A 72 11.71 -17.91 10.42
N PRO A 73 12.81 -17.92 11.20
CA PRO A 73 13.76 -16.80 11.22
C PRO A 73 14.54 -16.60 9.92
N HIS A 74 14.61 -17.61 9.06
CA HIS A 74 15.32 -17.55 7.78
C HIS A 74 14.38 -17.48 6.56
N GLU A 75 13.12 -17.13 6.78
CA GLU A 75 12.14 -17.00 5.70
C GLU A 75 12.05 -15.52 5.27
N GLY A 76 12.75 -15.18 4.20
CA GLY A 76 12.85 -13.81 3.70
C GLY A 76 11.51 -13.14 3.40
N ARG A 77 10.48 -13.91 2.99
CA ARG A 77 9.12 -13.37 2.75
C ARG A 77 8.47 -12.88 4.05
N VAL A 78 8.69 -13.58 5.17
CA VAL A 78 8.16 -13.19 6.49
C VAL A 78 8.89 -11.96 7.00
N THR A 79 10.21 -11.93 6.89
CA THR A 79 11.05 -10.79 7.29
C THR A 79 10.71 -9.57 6.44
N GLY A 80 10.55 -9.73 5.12
CA GLY A 80 10.16 -8.65 4.21
C GLY A 80 8.76 -8.09 4.49
N LEU A 81 7.78 -8.96 4.79
CA LEU A 81 6.45 -8.50 5.18
C LEU A 81 6.49 -7.72 6.49
N LEU A 82 7.27 -8.18 7.47
CA LEU A 82 7.43 -7.45 8.74
C LEU A 82 8.09 -6.10 8.51
N ALA A 83 9.16 -6.04 7.71
CA ALA A 83 9.83 -4.79 7.34
C ALA A 83 8.86 -3.79 6.72
N LEU A 84 8.08 -4.22 5.72
CA LEU A 84 7.07 -3.40 5.06
C LEU A 84 6.06 -2.82 6.05
N MET A 85 5.53 -3.67 6.96
CA MET A 85 4.55 -3.23 7.97
C MET A 85 5.16 -2.22 8.95
N VAL A 86 6.37 -2.46 9.44
CA VAL A 86 7.04 -1.60 10.42
C VAL A 86 7.36 -0.23 9.81
N LEU A 87 7.94 -0.19 8.60
CA LEU A 87 8.22 1.05 7.87
C LEU A 87 6.95 1.84 7.59
N THR A 88 5.90 1.17 7.12
CA THR A 88 4.64 1.82 6.81
C THR A 88 3.96 2.39 8.06
N GLU A 89 3.94 1.64 9.17
CA GLU A 89 3.34 2.07 10.45
C GLU A 89 4.11 3.23 11.09
N ALA A 90 5.43 3.31 10.88
CA ALA A 90 6.28 4.39 11.40
C ALA A 90 5.83 5.80 10.97
N ARG A 91 5.12 5.91 9.85
CA ARG A 91 4.61 7.17 9.29
C ARG A 91 3.24 7.59 9.88
N THR A 92 2.55 6.69 10.57
CA THR A 92 1.18 6.91 11.09
C THR A 92 1.01 8.22 11.85
N PRO A 93 1.96 8.69 12.70
CA PRO A 93 1.81 9.94 13.43
C PRO A 93 1.72 11.20 12.55
N ALA A 94 2.16 11.14 11.30
CA ALA A 94 2.14 12.27 10.36
C ALA A 94 1.05 12.15 9.28
N ARG A 95 0.24 11.06 9.27
CA ARG A 95 -0.72 10.81 8.19
C ARG A 95 -2.04 11.56 8.33
N THR A 96 -2.33 12.05 9.51
CA THR A 96 -3.56 12.82 9.75
C THR A 96 -3.24 14.17 10.34
N GLY A 97 -3.96 15.19 9.89
CA GLY A 97 -3.94 16.51 10.44
C GLY A 97 -4.82 16.66 11.68
N PRO A 98 -4.92 17.89 12.24
CA PRO A 98 -5.65 18.16 13.48
C PRO A 98 -7.14 17.82 13.41
N ASP A 99 -7.74 17.94 12.22
CA ASP A 99 -9.17 17.70 11.98
C ASP A 99 -9.44 16.28 11.45
N GLY A 100 -8.42 15.38 11.49
CA GLY A 100 -8.53 14.00 10.99
C GLY A 100 -8.37 13.85 9.48
N GLU A 101 -8.06 14.95 8.76
CA GLU A 101 -7.83 14.94 7.33
C GLU A 101 -6.60 14.14 6.95
N LEU A 102 -6.65 13.48 5.79
CA LEU A 102 -5.53 12.74 5.23
C LEU A 102 -4.40 13.70 4.81
N ILE A 103 -3.17 13.43 5.24
CA ILE A 103 -1.96 14.07 4.75
C ILE A 103 -1.22 13.10 3.83
N PRO A 104 -1.07 13.40 2.52
CA PRO A 104 -0.32 12.55 1.59
C PRO A 104 1.17 12.50 1.94
N LEU A 105 1.85 11.44 1.50
CA LEU A 105 3.22 11.12 1.90
C LEU A 105 4.23 12.25 1.65
N ASP A 106 4.09 12.95 0.55
CA ASP A 106 4.95 14.07 0.15
C ASP A 106 4.72 15.35 0.96
N GLU A 107 3.55 15.48 1.60
CA GLU A 107 3.18 16.62 2.46
C GLU A 107 3.36 16.30 3.97
N GLN A 108 3.74 15.06 4.33
CA GLN A 108 3.91 14.67 5.73
C GLN A 108 5.12 15.34 6.38
N ASP A 109 4.92 15.81 7.62
CA ASP A 109 6.04 16.21 8.49
C ASP A 109 6.84 14.97 8.93
N ARG A 110 7.96 14.74 8.28
CA ARG A 110 8.84 13.60 8.53
C ARG A 110 9.52 13.63 9.92
N ALA A 111 9.51 14.77 10.61
CA ALA A 111 9.99 14.86 12.00
C ALA A 111 9.05 14.11 12.98
N ARG A 112 7.79 13.91 12.60
CA ARG A 112 6.81 13.15 13.38
C ARG A 112 6.90 11.63 13.18
N TRP A 113 7.66 11.15 12.22
CA TRP A 113 7.82 9.72 11.96
C TRP A 113 8.62 9.05 13.10
N ASP A 114 8.27 7.80 13.41
CA ASP A 114 8.98 6.98 14.39
C ASP A 114 10.34 6.52 13.85
N ARG A 115 11.40 7.27 14.17
CA ARG A 115 12.76 6.99 13.72
C ARG A 115 13.30 5.65 14.21
N THR A 116 12.85 5.18 15.38
CA THR A 116 13.26 3.88 15.90
C THR A 116 12.64 2.74 15.08
N ALA A 117 11.36 2.86 14.77
CA ALA A 117 10.68 1.90 13.90
C ALA A 117 11.26 1.92 12.47
N ILE A 118 11.62 3.10 11.94
CA ILE A 118 12.29 3.20 10.63
C ILE A 118 13.62 2.45 10.64
N ALA A 119 14.48 2.67 11.64
CA ALA A 119 15.77 1.97 11.74
C ALA A 119 15.57 0.43 11.86
N GLU A 120 14.59 -0.03 12.64
CA GLU A 120 14.22 -1.45 12.71
C GLU A 120 13.79 -1.96 11.33
N GLY A 121 12.91 -1.23 10.66
CA GLY A 121 12.33 -1.63 9.37
C GLY A 121 13.38 -1.71 8.25
N ILE A 122 14.32 -0.77 8.19
CA ILE A 122 15.44 -0.79 7.23
C ILE A 122 16.32 -2.02 7.47
N ALA A 123 16.74 -2.27 8.71
CA ALA A 123 17.54 -3.45 9.04
C ALA A 123 16.83 -4.77 8.67
N LEU A 124 15.50 -4.83 8.89
CA LEU A 124 14.68 -5.98 8.47
C LEU A 124 14.60 -6.12 6.95
N ALA A 125 14.52 -5.02 6.20
CA ALA A 125 14.47 -5.05 4.74
C ALA A 125 15.80 -5.55 4.16
N GLU A 126 16.92 -5.09 4.68
CA GLU A 126 18.26 -5.56 4.32
C GLU A 126 18.43 -7.07 4.62
N GLU A 127 18.05 -7.49 5.83
CA GLU A 127 18.07 -8.91 6.23
C GLU A 127 17.22 -9.75 5.27
N ALA A 128 16.02 -9.30 4.95
CA ALA A 128 15.11 -10.04 4.07
C ALA A 128 15.66 -10.21 2.65
N LEU A 129 16.34 -9.19 2.12
CA LEU A 129 17.00 -9.24 0.81
C LEU A 129 18.21 -10.19 0.80
N ALA A 130 18.92 -10.31 1.93
CA ALA A 130 20.05 -11.22 2.08
C ALA A 130 19.63 -12.69 2.22
N GLN A 131 18.37 -12.98 2.57
CA GLN A 131 17.85 -14.34 2.83
C GLN A 131 17.43 -15.11 1.56
N GLY A 132 17.67 -14.60 0.36
CA GLY A 132 17.39 -15.29 -0.89
C GLY A 132 16.88 -14.37 -2.00
N PRO A 133 16.31 -14.94 -3.07
CA PRO A 133 15.77 -14.13 -4.16
C PRO A 133 14.67 -13.19 -3.66
N ALA A 134 14.75 -11.91 -4.03
CA ALA A 134 13.79 -10.91 -3.61
C ALA A 134 12.37 -11.28 -4.10
N GLY A 135 11.44 -11.42 -3.17
CA GLY A 135 10.01 -11.60 -3.41
C GLY A 135 9.26 -10.27 -3.33
N ASP A 136 7.94 -10.35 -3.50
CA ASP A 136 7.09 -9.16 -3.58
C ASP A 136 7.15 -8.30 -2.30
N TYR A 137 7.12 -8.92 -1.12
CA TYR A 137 7.20 -8.20 0.15
C TYR A 137 8.57 -7.56 0.40
N GLN A 138 9.66 -8.23 -0.01
CA GLN A 138 11.00 -7.66 0.09
C GLN A 138 11.18 -6.43 -0.80
N LEU A 139 10.67 -6.49 -2.04
CA LEU A 139 10.71 -5.34 -2.96
C LEU A 139 9.86 -4.18 -2.46
N GLN A 140 8.66 -4.46 -1.94
CA GLN A 140 7.81 -3.42 -1.35
C GLN A 140 8.44 -2.82 -0.08
N ALA A 141 9.09 -3.62 0.75
CA ALA A 141 9.83 -3.15 1.92
C ALA A 141 11.00 -2.24 1.54
N ALA A 142 11.76 -2.61 0.49
CA ALA A 142 12.84 -1.78 -0.03
C ALA A 142 12.33 -0.43 -0.56
N ILE A 143 11.20 -0.42 -1.29
CA ILE A 143 10.56 0.82 -1.73
C ILE A 143 10.14 1.68 -0.52
N ALA A 144 9.56 1.06 0.51
CA ALA A 144 9.18 1.79 1.73
C ALA A 144 10.41 2.36 2.46
N ALA A 145 11.51 1.60 2.53
CA ALA A 145 12.77 2.04 3.14
C ALA A 145 13.33 3.29 2.44
N LEU A 146 13.38 3.31 1.10
CA LEU A 146 13.84 4.47 0.33
C LEU A 146 13.02 5.74 0.57
N HIS A 147 11.73 5.62 0.82
CA HIS A 147 10.92 6.76 1.22
C HIS A 147 11.25 7.23 2.63
N ASP A 148 11.57 6.31 3.55
CA ASP A 148 11.79 6.61 4.97
C ASP A 148 13.21 7.09 5.27
N GLU A 149 14.19 6.72 4.44
CA GLU A 149 15.58 7.18 4.51
C GLU A 149 15.72 8.66 4.13
N ALA A 150 14.91 9.12 3.19
CA ALA A 150 14.96 10.51 2.74
C ALA A 150 14.54 11.45 3.88
N GLU A 151 15.37 12.45 4.20
CA GLU A 151 15.06 13.44 5.23
C GLU A 151 13.93 14.38 4.81
N ARG A 152 13.82 14.68 3.52
CA ARG A 152 12.79 15.50 2.91
C ARG A 152 12.16 14.79 1.71
N ALA A 153 10.97 15.18 1.32
CA ALA A 153 10.25 14.54 0.21
C ALA A 153 11.00 14.67 -1.13
N GLU A 154 11.68 15.79 -1.35
CA GLU A 154 12.49 16.06 -2.53
C GLU A 154 13.78 15.22 -2.60
N ASP A 155 14.27 14.70 -1.48
CA ASP A 155 15.48 13.86 -1.40
C ASP A 155 15.20 12.37 -1.66
N THR A 156 13.93 12.01 -1.93
CA THR A 156 13.53 10.63 -2.21
C THR A 156 14.18 10.11 -3.50
N ASP A 157 14.87 8.95 -3.43
CA ASP A 157 15.53 8.33 -4.59
C ASP A 157 14.51 7.65 -5.53
N TRP A 158 13.83 8.48 -6.30
CA TRP A 158 12.83 8.02 -7.27
C TRP A 158 13.39 7.13 -8.38
N PRO A 159 14.61 7.33 -8.91
CA PRO A 159 15.23 6.39 -9.85
C PRO A 159 15.36 4.98 -9.29
N GLN A 160 15.80 4.83 -8.05
CA GLN A 160 15.90 3.52 -7.40
C GLN A 160 14.52 2.92 -7.11
N ILE A 161 13.55 3.73 -6.67
CA ILE A 161 12.15 3.31 -6.48
C ILE A 161 11.56 2.79 -7.80
N LEU A 162 11.77 3.49 -8.91
CA LEU A 162 11.30 3.06 -10.23
C LEU A 162 11.90 1.71 -10.64
N ALA A 163 13.21 1.53 -10.43
CA ALA A 163 13.87 0.27 -10.73
C ALA A 163 13.30 -0.91 -9.89
N LEU A 164 12.97 -0.68 -8.62
CA LEU A 164 12.32 -1.68 -7.76
C LEU A 164 10.88 -1.99 -8.21
N TYR A 165 10.10 -0.98 -8.61
CA TYR A 165 8.78 -1.21 -9.20
C TYR A 165 8.85 -1.98 -10.51
N ASP A 166 9.86 -1.72 -11.36
CA ASP A 166 10.09 -2.49 -12.58
C ASP A 166 10.33 -3.98 -12.29
N LEU A 167 11.07 -4.29 -11.22
CA LEU A 167 11.26 -5.67 -10.76
C LEU A 167 9.95 -6.27 -10.24
N LEU A 168 9.20 -5.52 -9.45
CA LEU A 168 7.96 -5.98 -8.81
C LEU A 168 6.89 -6.30 -9.86
N VAL A 169 6.66 -5.40 -10.83
CA VAL A 169 5.64 -5.58 -11.88
C VAL A 169 6.00 -6.74 -12.83
N ARG A 170 7.29 -6.91 -13.16
CA ARG A 170 7.72 -8.08 -13.94
C ARG A 170 7.50 -9.41 -13.24
N ARG A 171 7.58 -9.42 -11.90
CA ARG A 171 7.43 -10.61 -11.08
C ARG A 171 5.96 -10.96 -10.84
N SER A 172 5.17 -9.96 -10.51
CA SER A 172 3.76 -10.12 -10.13
C SER A 172 2.93 -9.02 -10.80
N PRO A 173 1.99 -9.36 -11.66
CA PRO A 173 1.11 -8.40 -12.32
C PRO A 173 0.04 -7.89 -11.33
N ASP A 174 0.47 -7.15 -10.30
CA ASP A 174 -0.42 -6.51 -9.33
C ASP A 174 -0.78 -5.09 -9.80
N PRO A 175 -2.07 -4.78 -9.97
CA PRO A 175 -2.51 -3.43 -10.35
C PRO A 175 -2.01 -2.32 -9.41
N ALA A 176 -1.95 -2.57 -8.09
CA ALA A 176 -1.47 -1.57 -7.15
C ALA A 176 0.03 -1.26 -7.34
N ALA A 177 0.85 -2.29 -7.62
CA ALA A 177 2.26 -2.11 -7.95
C ALA A 177 2.43 -1.35 -9.28
N ALA A 178 1.59 -1.65 -10.28
CA ALA A 178 1.62 -0.95 -11.57
C ALA A 178 1.24 0.54 -11.41
N LEU A 179 0.28 0.86 -10.54
CA LEU A 179 -0.09 2.25 -10.22
C LEU A 179 1.03 2.98 -9.48
N GLY A 180 1.68 2.32 -8.51
CA GLY A 180 2.86 2.87 -7.83
C GLY A 180 4.02 3.13 -8.81
N ARG A 181 4.22 2.21 -9.77
CA ARG A 181 5.18 2.40 -10.87
C ARG A 181 4.86 3.64 -11.70
N ALA A 182 3.59 3.87 -12.05
CA ALA A 182 3.18 5.05 -12.83
C ALA A 182 3.52 6.36 -12.08
N VAL A 183 3.36 6.39 -10.76
CA VAL A 183 3.80 7.52 -9.92
C VAL A 183 5.32 7.68 -10.00
N ALA A 184 6.09 6.59 -9.83
CA ALA A 184 7.55 6.65 -9.91
C ALA A 184 8.04 7.11 -11.30
N VAL A 185 7.39 6.66 -12.39
CA VAL A 185 7.63 7.16 -13.76
C VAL A 185 7.40 8.67 -13.84
N ALA A 186 6.32 9.16 -13.24
CA ALA A 186 6.03 10.60 -13.23
C ALA A 186 7.09 11.41 -12.48
N MET A 187 7.61 10.86 -11.39
CA MET A 187 8.65 11.53 -10.59
C MET A 187 10.01 11.57 -11.31
N VAL A 188 10.35 10.54 -12.10
CA VAL A 188 11.62 10.45 -12.83
C VAL A 188 11.55 11.12 -14.20
N HIS A 189 10.46 10.92 -14.94
CA HIS A 189 10.33 11.29 -16.35
C HIS A 189 9.31 12.40 -16.60
N GLY A 190 8.73 12.94 -15.54
CA GLY A 190 7.73 14.01 -15.61
C GLY A 190 6.27 13.51 -15.63
N PRO A 191 5.34 14.38 -15.23
CA PRO A 191 3.95 13.98 -14.98
C PRO A 191 3.22 13.44 -16.21
N ARG A 192 3.55 13.91 -17.41
CA ARG A 192 2.96 13.40 -18.66
C ARG A 192 3.33 11.95 -18.94
N ALA A 193 4.56 11.54 -18.61
CA ALA A 193 4.97 10.14 -18.75
C ALA A 193 4.18 9.23 -17.80
N GLY A 194 3.99 9.64 -16.55
CA GLY A 194 3.14 8.91 -15.59
C GLY A 194 1.67 8.86 -16.02
N LEU A 195 1.12 9.94 -16.58
CA LEU A 195 -0.25 9.95 -17.11
C LEU A 195 -0.45 8.90 -18.21
N ALA A 196 0.51 8.74 -19.13
CA ALA A 196 0.44 7.72 -20.16
C ALA A 196 0.37 6.29 -19.56
N GLU A 197 1.11 6.02 -18.48
CA GLU A 197 1.04 4.75 -17.77
C GLU A 197 -0.35 4.54 -17.11
N VAL A 198 -0.90 5.57 -16.46
CA VAL A 198 -2.23 5.53 -15.84
C VAL A 198 -3.32 5.28 -16.88
N ASP A 199 -3.22 5.88 -18.07
CA ASP A 199 -4.16 5.68 -19.17
C ASP A 199 -4.11 4.24 -19.72
N ALA A 200 -2.91 3.67 -19.83
CA ALA A 200 -2.73 2.27 -20.22
C ALA A 200 -3.37 1.31 -19.19
N LEU A 201 -3.20 1.59 -17.89
CA LEU A 201 -3.81 0.79 -16.82
C LEU A 201 -5.35 0.87 -16.84
N ALA A 202 -5.91 2.04 -17.10
CA ALA A 202 -7.37 2.22 -17.19
C ALA A 202 -7.97 1.39 -18.34
N GLY A 203 -7.27 1.31 -19.49
CA GLY A 203 -7.69 0.49 -20.62
C GLY A 203 -7.73 -1.01 -20.34
N THR A 204 -6.85 -1.51 -19.47
CA THR A 204 -6.79 -2.94 -19.09
C THR A 204 -7.77 -3.31 -17.97
N ALA A 205 -8.10 -2.39 -17.08
CA ALA A 205 -8.99 -2.62 -15.94
C ALA A 205 -10.44 -2.90 -16.35
N SER A 206 -10.87 -2.43 -17.50
CA SER A 206 -12.23 -2.63 -18.03
C SER A 206 -12.56 -4.09 -18.37
N THR A 207 -11.58 -5.01 -18.35
CA THR A 207 -11.75 -6.41 -18.77
C THR A 207 -11.72 -7.45 -17.65
N SER A 208 -11.42 -7.07 -16.39
CA SER A 208 -11.14 -8.04 -15.33
C SER A 208 -11.67 -7.60 -13.97
N GLY A 209 -12.79 -8.18 -13.48
CA GLY A 209 -13.11 -8.08 -12.06
C GLY A 209 -14.60 -8.16 -11.69
N THR A 210 -14.87 -8.63 -10.47
CA THR A 210 -16.18 -8.48 -9.81
C THR A 210 -16.42 -7.00 -9.51
N ALA A 211 -17.66 -6.52 -9.71
CA ALA A 211 -18.04 -5.10 -9.71
C ALA A 211 -17.45 -4.26 -8.56
N GLY A 212 -17.53 -4.69 -7.30
CA GLY A 212 -17.05 -3.90 -6.16
C GLY A 212 -15.51 -3.75 -6.06
N ARG A 213 -14.74 -4.70 -6.63
CA ARG A 213 -13.27 -4.58 -6.70
C ARG A 213 -12.85 -3.67 -7.84
N ALA A 214 -13.61 -3.65 -8.93
CA ALA A 214 -13.41 -2.75 -10.05
C ALA A 214 -13.66 -1.28 -9.64
N GLU A 215 -14.72 -1.00 -8.87
CA GLU A 215 -15.03 0.34 -8.36
C GLU A 215 -13.90 0.88 -7.44
N GLN A 216 -13.43 0.06 -6.51
CA GLN A 216 -12.32 0.42 -5.61
C GLN A 216 -11.00 0.66 -6.36
N TRP A 217 -10.80 0.01 -7.49
CA TRP A 217 -9.63 0.23 -8.33
C TRP A 217 -9.73 1.55 -9.10
N HIS A 218 -10.91 1.87 -9.65
CA HIS A 218 -11.11 3.07 -10.47
C HIS A 218 -10.86 4.36 -9.68
N TYR A 219 -11.31 4.47 -8.42
CA TYR A 219 -11.07 5.70 -7.67
C TYR A 219 -9.58 5.96 -7.41
N ARG A 220 -8.79 4.90 -7.20
CA ARG A 220 -7.33 5.05 -7.02
C ARG A 220 -6.63 5.51 -8.29
N LEU A 221 -7.05 4.99 -9.44
CA LEU A 221 -6.58 5.48 -10.74
C LEU A 221 -6.92 6.96 -10.94
N ASP A 222 -8.15 7.35 -10.64
CA ASP A 222 -8.61 8.73 -10.78
C ASP A 222 -7.90 9.67 -9.79
N ALA A 223 -7.64 9.25 -8.57
CA ALA A 223 -6.89 10.02 -7.59
C ALA A 223 -5.44 10.26 -8.03
N VAL A 224 -4.76 9.21 -8.53
CA VAL A 224 -3.39 9.35 -9.08
C VAL A 224 -3.40 10.20 -10.35
N ARG A 225 -4.35 10.00 -11.24
CA ARG A 225 -4.53 10.83 -12.44
C ARG A 225 -4.71 12.28 -12.09
N ALA A 226 -5.57 12.59 -11.11
CA ALA A 226 -5.80 13.96 -10.66
C ALA A 226 -4.53 14.64 -10.17
N HIS A 227 -3.76 13.94 -9.33
CA HIS A 227 -2.48 14.43 -8.82
C HIS A 227 -1.48 14.68 -9.97
N LEU A 228 -1.37 13.78 -10.94
CA LEU A 228 -0.46 13.94 -12.08
C LEU A 228 -0.90 15.05 -13.03
N LEU A 229 -2.19 15.25 -13.24
CA LEU A 229 -2.74 16.38 -14.01
C LEU A 229 -2.42 17.73 -13.34
N GLU A 230 -2.60 17.81 -12.01
CA GLU A 230 -2.22 18.98 -11.23
C GLU A 230 -0.74 19.29 -11.40
N ARG A 231 0.14 18.29 -11.27
CA ARG A 231 1.60 18.45 -11.50
C ARG A 231 1.95 18.79 -12.94
N ALA A 232 1.12 18.41 -13.90
CA ALA A 232 1.28 18.77 -15.32
C ALA A 232 0.78 20.19 -15.66
N GLY A 233 0.12 20.86 -14.72
CA GLY A 233 -0.47 22.19 -14.90
C GLY A 233 -1.86 22.19 -15.53
N ASP A 234 -2.50 21.03 -15.72
CA ASP A 234 -3.89 20.94 -16.20
C ASP A 234 -4.87 20.97 -15.03
N MET A 235 -5.07 22.18 -14.48
CA MET A 235 -5.87 22.39 -13.27
C MET A 235 -7.35 22.02 -13.48
N ALA A 236 -7.90 22.25 -14.67
CA ALA A 236 -9.30 21.96 -14.98
C ALA A 236 -9.57 20.44 -15.02
N ALA A 237 -8.71 19.69 -15.70
CA ALA A 237 -8.79 18.24 -15.74
C ALA A 237 -8.48 17.62 -14.36
N ALA A 238 -7.49 18.14 -13.62
CA ALA A 238 -7.15 17.68 -12.27
C ALA A 238 -8.35 17.81 -11.32
N ARG A 239 -9.02 18.97 -11.32
CA ARG A 239 -10.22 19.23 -10.52
C ARG A 239 -11.34 18.22 -10.82
N THR A 240 -11.58 17.96 -12.10
CA THR A 240 -12.60 17.01 -12.53
C THR A 240 -12.28 15.59 -12.02
N ALA A 241 -11.02 15.16 -12.16
CA ALA A 241 -10.57 13.85 -11.72
C ALA A 241 -10.58 13.71 -10.18
N TYR A 242 -10.21 14.76 -9.44
CA TYR A 242 -10.31 14.76 -7.97
C TYR A 242 -11.75 14.58 -7.49
N ARG A 243 -12.73 15.25 -8.12
CA ARG A 243 -14.15 15.09 -7.78
C ARG A 243 -14.64 13.69 -8.09
N ALA A 244 -14.31 13.15 -9.25
CA ALA A 244 -14.67 11.78 -9.62
C ALA A 244 -14.11 10.76 -8.61
N ALA A 245 -12.86 10.89 -8.22
CA ALA A 245 -12.25 10.04 -7.21
C ALA A 245 -12.93 10.19 -5.83
N ALA A 246 -13.27 11.42 -5.43
CA ALA A 246 -13.94 11.69 -4.17
C ALA A 246 -15.35 11.08 -4.08
N ASP A 247 -16.06 11.02 -5.19
CA ASP A 247 -17.40 10.45 -5.25
C ASP A 247 -17.38 8.90 -5.30
N ALA A 248 -16.26 8.31 -5.71
CA ALA A 248 -16.12 6.86 -5.85
C ALA A 248 -15.49 6.17 -4.62
N THR A 249 -14.77 6.89 -3.76
CA THR A 249 -14.19 6.29 -2.54
C THR A 249 -15.24 6.12 -1.44
N LEU A 250 -15.11 5.03 -0.64
CA LEU A 250 -15.95 4.77 0.53
C LEU A 250 -15.30 5.30 1.84
N SER A 251 -14.08 5.80 1.78
CA SER A 251 -13.34 6.40 2.90
C SER A 251 -13.68 7.87 3.00
N GLU A 252 -14.32 8.29 4.10
CA GLU A 252 -14.69 9.69 4.33
C GLU A 252 -13.45 10.62 4.40
N PRO A 253 -12.34 10.25 5.08
CA PRO A 253 -11.13 11.08 5.10
C PRO A 253 -10.49 11.25 3.71
N GLU A 254 -10.47 10.19 2.89
CA GLU A 254 -9.98 10.28 1.50
C GLU A 254 -10.89 11.16 0.65
N ALA A 255 -12.22 10.98 0.74
CA ALA A 255 -13.17 11.82 0.02
C ALA A 255 -13.04 13.30 0.40
N HIS A 256 -12.87 13.57 1.69
CA HIS A 256 -12.66 14.93 2.19
C HIS A 256 -11.38 15.55 1.61
N TYR A 257 -10.26 14.84 1.70
CA TYR A 257 -8.99 15.27 1.12
C TYR A 257 -9.11 15.58 -0.38
N LEU A 258 -9.71 14.68 -1.16
CA LEU A 258 -9.85 14.84 -2.61
C LEU A 258 -10.73 16.05 -2.97
N ARG A 259 -11.82 16.28 -2.22
CA ARG A 259 -12.66 17.49 -2.39
C ARG A 259 -11.91 18.76 -2.06
N MET A 260 -11.18 18.79 -0.95
CA MET A 260 -10.34 19.96 -0.60
C MET A 260 -9.32 20.28 -1.69
N ARG A 261 -8.67 19.25 -2.28
CA ARG A 261 -7.74 19.45 -3.41
C ARG A 261 -8.46 20.06 -4.61
N ALA A 262 -9.62 19.51 -4.99
CA ALA A 262 -10.43 20.03 -6.10
C ALA A 262 -10.84 21.50 -5.88
N ASP A 263 -11.17 21.89 -4.64
CA ASP A 263 -11.62 23.23 -4.32
C ASP A 263 -10.47 24.26 -4.29
N ARG A 264 -9.28 23.87 -3.83
CA ARG A 264 -8.06 24.71 -3.92
C ARG A 264 -7.73 25.11 -5.36
N LEU A 265 -7.97 24.20 -6.32
CA LEU A 265 -7.75 24.46 -7.74
C LEU A 265 -8.78 25.44 -8.37
N ASN A 266 -9.90 25.74 -7.68
CA ASN A 266 -10.83 26.80 -8.11
C ASN A 266 -10.31 28.20 -7.84
N GLY A 267 -9.43 28.40 -6.83
CA GLY A 267 -8.92 29.70 -6.44
C GLY A 267 -7.68 30.16 -7.21
N SER A 268 -7.12 29.31 -8.07
CA SER A 268 -5.88 29.61 -8.82
C SER A 268 -6.14 30.21 -10.21
N ASP A 269 -7.43 30.36 -10.60
CA ASP A 269 -7.84 30.91 -11.91
C ASP A 269 -8.15 32.43 -11.83
N THR A 270 -7.78 33.14 -10.74
CA THR A 270 -7.93 34.59 -10.56
C THR A 270 -6.56 35.21 -10.42
#